data_90ebee5944e3bab16655d15c61e9b12b
#
_entry.id   90ebee5944e3bab16655d15c61e9b12b
#
_cell.length_a   1.000
_cell.length_b   1.000
_cell.length_c   1.000
_cell.angle_alpha   90.00
_cell.angle_beta   90.00
_cell.angle_gamma   90.00
#
_symmetry.space_group_name_H-M   'P 1'
#
loop_
_entity.id
_entity.type
_entity.pdbx_description
1 polymer ?
#
loop_
_entity_poly.entity_id
_entity_poly.type
_entity_poly.pdbx_seq_one_letter_code
_entity_poly.pdbx_strand_id
1 'polypeptide(L)'
;RQAVGLDRHEATVTMTEIVTSSYVGNRFRTEACEVRRVGVNVGRLEALRRIVHDLRAHETVEHLEAKLEQVEKMHARYNAFTNAAASGVACAGFCFLNKGGWVECLTVLVAAFLGQFVRRQMLERHYQHFFTWMVCGVVASAAYMGIVSLLQTTGIAEGNHQGGIISAILFLIPGFPLFSALID
;
A
#
# COMPACT_ATOMS: atom_id res chain seq x y z
N ARG A 1 22.40 -7.26 14.35
CA ARG A 1 22.92 -7.27 15.70
C ARG A 1 24.39 -7.73 15.69
N GLN A 2 24.68 -8.96 15.33
CA GLN A 2 26.04 -9.49 15.27
C GLN A 2 26.94 -8.83 14.22
N ALA A 3 26.39 -8.43 13.08
CA ALA A 3 27.15 -7.79 11.99
C ALA A 3 27.66 -6.39 12.33
N VAL A 4 27.00 -5.65 13.25
CA VAL A 4 27.31 -4.27 13.61
C VAL A 4 27.93 -4.15 15.01
N GLY A 5 28.16 -5.29 15.72
CA GLY A 5 28.81 -5.31 17.03
C GLY A 5 28.00 -4.70 18.16
N LEU A 6 26.65 -4.71 18.06
CA LEU A 6 25.75 -4.24 19.11
C LEU A 6 25.48 -5.35 20.13
N ASP A 7 25.60 -5.04 21.42
CA ASP A 7 25.28 -5.96 22.52
C ASP A 7 23.77 -6.19 22.62
N ARG A 8 23.01 -5.10 22.60
CA ARG A 8 21.54 -5.10 22.67
C ARG A 8 20.96 -4.05 21.75
N HIS A 9 19.87 -4.39 21.08
CA HIS A 9 19.12 -3.48 20.24
C HIS A 9 17.63 -3.73 20.44
N GLU A 10 16.91 -2.67 20.76
CA GLU A 10 15.45 -2.65 20.94
C GLU A 10 14.86 -1.65 19.95
N ALA A 11 13.79 -2.04 19.28
CA ALA A 11 13.06 -1.16 18.39
C ALA A 11 11.56 -1.27 18.66
N THR A 12 10.94 -0.14 18.91
CA THR A 12 9.48 -0.01 18.99
C THR A 12 9.01 0.72 17.75
N VAL A 13 8.15 0.06 16.98
CA VAL A 13 7.60 0.60 15.73
C VAL A 13 6.12 0.84 15.92
N THR A 14 5.71 2.09 15.76
CA THR A 14 4.29 2.50 15.73
C THR A 14 3.93 3.02 14.34
N MET A 15 2.67 3.38 14.12
CA MET A 15 2.24 3.97 12.84
C MET A 15 2.83 5.37 12.58
N THR A 16 3.22 6.07 13.64
CA THR A 16 3.64 7.47 13.58
C THR A 16 5.10 7.68 13.90
N GLU A 17 5.74 6.74 14.60
CA GLU A 17 7.13 6.88 15.04
C GLU A 17 7.84 5.54 15.16
N ILE A 18 9.15 5.58 15.00
CA ILE A 18 10.05 4.47 15.26
C ILE A 18 11.04 4.94 16.32
N VAL A 19 11.05 4.25 17.46
CA VAL A 19 12.02 4.48 18.53
C VAL A 19 12.97 3.30 18.60
N THR A 20 14.26 3.59 18.50
CA THR A 20 15.30 2.57 18.55
C THR A 20 16.27 2.86 19.68
N SER A 21 16.61 1.84 20.46
CA SER A 21 17.64 1.91 21.50
C SER A 21 18.72 0.87 21.25
N SER A 22 19.93 1.35 21.11
CA SER A 22 21.12 0.52 20.84
C SER A 22 22.11 0.61 22.01
N TYR A 23 22.67 -0.51 22.42
CA TYR A 23 23.59 -0.63 23.54
C TYR A 23 24.91 -1.22 23.08
N VAL A 24 26.01 -0.59 23.51
CA VAL A 24 27.39 -1.05 23.29
C VAL A 24 28.17 -0.87 24.60
N GLY A 25 28.52 -1.96 25.27
CA GLY A 25 29.15 -1.91 26.60
C GLY A 25 28.30 -1.16 27.61
N ASN A 26 28.83 -0.09 28.17
CA ASN A 26 28.14 0.79 29.13
C ASN A 26 27.52 2.06 28.48
N ARG A 27 27.45 2.13 27.16
CA ARG A 27 26.88 3.25 26.44
C ARG A 27 25.58 2.83 25.77
N PHE A 28 24.59 3.73 25.79
CA PHE A 28 23.35 3.53 25.04
C PHE A 28 23.03 4.79 24.23
N ARG A 29 22.36 4.59 23.11
CA ARG A 29 21.83 5.65 22.26
C ARG A 29 20.41 5.32 21.90
N THR A 30 19.52 6.27 22.15
CA THR A 30 18.11 6.17 21.74
C THR A 30 17.83 7.22 20.69
N GLU A 31 17.23 6.80 19.58
CA GLU A 31 16.78 7.67 18.51
C GLU A 31 15.31 7.46 18.25
N ALA A 32 14.58 8.57 18.09
CA ALA A 32 13.18 8.57 17.69
C ALA A 32 13.07 9.23 16.31
N CYS A 33 12.40 8.57 15.40
CA CYS A 33 12.16 9.04 14.03
C CYS A 33 10.67 9.07 13.76
N GLU A 34 10.16 10.21 13.30
CA GLU A 34 8.76 10.37 12.91
C GLU A 34 8.52 9.73 11.54
N VAL A 35 7.49 8.88 11.45
CA VAL A 35 7.05 8.27 10.20
C VAL A 35 6.01 9.18 9.53
N ARG A 36 6.47 10.03 8.63
CA ARG A 36 5.60 11.00 7.94
C ARG A 36 4.72 10.39 6.86
N ARG A 37 5.05 9.20 6.36
CA ARG A 37 4.31 8.54 5.27
C ARG A 37 4.21 7.05 5.53
N VAL A 38 3.00 6.56 5.63
CA VAL A 38 2.74 5.12 5.68
C VAL A 38 2.46 4.65 4.26
N GLY A 39 3.36 3.84 3.72
CA GLY A 39 3.20 3.26 2.39
C GLY A 39 4.17 2.11 2.18
N VAL A 40 3.70 1.04 1.55
CA VAL A 40 4.53 -0.13 1.25
C VAL A 40 5.13 0.01 -0.14
N ASN A 41 6.44 0.14 -0.19
CA ASN A 41 7.20 0.02 -1.44
C ASN A 41 7.89 -1.34 -1.48
N VAL A 42 7.27 -2.29 -2.15
CA VAL A 42 7.77 -3.67 -2.24
C VAL A 42 9.18 -3.73 -2.85
N GLY A 43 9.51 -2.84 -3.79
CA GLY A 43 10.85 -2.76 -4.38
C GLY A 43 11.91 -2.37 -3.36
N ARG A 44 11.63 -1.39 -2.49
CA ARG A 44 12.52 -1.02 -1.38
C ARG A 44 12.62 -2.13 -0.34
N LEU A 45 11.50 -2.77 -0.02
CA LEU A 45 11.47 -3.87 0.94
C LEU A 45 12.35 -5.04 0.46
N GLU A 46 12.24 -5.41 -0.81
CA GLU A 46 13.08 -6.47 -1.40
C GLU A 46 14.56 -6.08 -1.44
N ALA A 47 14.88 -4.83 -1.77
CA ALA A 47 16.25 -4.33 -1.74
C ALA A 47 16.84 -4.36 -0.31
N LEU A 48 16.08 -3.93 0.69
CA LEU A 48 16.49 -4.01 2.10
C LEU A 48 16.67 -5.46 2.56
N ARG A 49 15.76 -6.35 2.16
CA ARG A 49 15.87 -7.78 2.47
C ARG A 49 17.17 -8.38 1.92
N ARG A 50 17.53 -8.04 0.67
CA ARG A 50 18.80 -8.48 0.07
C ARG A 50 20.00 -7.95 0.84
N ILE A 51 20.00 -6.67 1.21
CA ILE A 51 21.07 -6.08 2.02
C ILE A 51 21.21 -6.85 3.34
N VAL A 52 20.11 -7.11 4.04
CA VAL A 52 20.13 -7.84 5.31
C VAL A 52 20.61 -9.28 5.15
N HIS A 53 20.22 -9.96 4.05
CA HIS A 53 20.65 -11.32 3.77
C HIS A 53 22.13 -11.42 3.39
N ASP A 54 22.65 -10.40 2.69
CA ASP A 54 24.02 -10.34 2.23
C ASP A 54 24.99 -9.71 3.26
N LEU A 55 24.47 -9.25 4.41
CA LEU A 55 25.26 -8.67 5.50
C LEU A 55 26.24 -9.71 6.04
N ARG A 56 27.54 -9.46 5.81
CA ARG A 56 28.63 -10.25 6.40
C ARG A 56 29.02 -9.66 7.75
N ALA A 57 29.51 -10.51 8.65
CA ALA A 57 30.10 -10.06 9.90
C ALA A 57 31.27 -9.11 9.58
N HIS A 58 31.28 -7.91 10.21
CA HIS A 58 32.28 -6.85 10.04
C HIS A 58 32.22 -6.07 8.71
N GLU A 59 31.06 -5.93 8.10
CA GLU A 59 30.88 -4.95 7.03
C GLU A 59 31.08 -3.51 7.56
N THR A 60 31.82 -2.67 6.83
CA THR A 60 32.07 -1.27 7.24
C THR A 60 30.78 -0.46 7.21
N VAL A 61 30.64 0.43 8.21
CA VAL A 61 29.45 1.28 8.35
C VAL A 61 29.23 2.13 7.11
N GLU A 62 30.31 2.69 6.53
CA GLU A 62 30.25 3.51 5.32
C GLU A 62 29.68 2.75 4.11
N HIS A 63 30.03 1.46 3.97
CA HIS A 63 29.51 0.63 2.88
C HIS A 63 28.03 0.30 3.06
N LEU A 64 27.60 0.09 4.30
CA LEU A 64 26.20 -0.13 4.62
C LEU A 64 25.37 1.14 4.40
N GLU A 65 25.87 2.30 4.83
CA GLU A 65 25.21 3.59 4.60
C GLU A 65 25.05 3.87 3.11
N ALA A 66 26.07 3.63 2.29
CA ALA A 66 25.98 3.81 0.84
C ALA A 66 24.92 2.91 0.19
N LYS A 67 24.79 1.65 0.64
CA LYS A 67 23.73 0.74 0.19
C LYS A 67 22.32 1.22 0.60
N LEU A 68 22.16 1.69 1.84
CA LEU A 68 20.90 2.21 2.34
C LEU A 68 20.48 3.49 1.62
N GLU A 69 21.43 4.39 1.35
CA GLU A 69 21.20 5.61 0.58
C GLU A 69 20.71 5.30 -0.85
N GLN A 70 21.26 4.26 -1.49
CA GLN A 70 20.78 3.80 -2.79
C GLN A 70 19.31 3.33 -2.72
N VAL A 71 18.93 2.61 -1.66
CA VAL A 71 17.54 2.16 -1.47
C VAL A 71 16.62 3.35 -1.19
N GLU A 72 17.07 4.35 -0.44
CA GLU A 72 16.31 5.57 -0.17
C GLU A 72 16.02 6.36 -1.45
N LYS A 73 16.95 6.42 -2.38
CA LYS A 73 16.80 7.08 -3.68
C LYS A 73 15.92 6.30 -4.67
N MET A 74 15.54 5.05 -4.36
CA MET A 74 14.65 4.27 -5.24
C MET A 74 13.26 4.90 -5.29
N HIS A 75 12.86 5.34 -6.47
CA HIS A 75 11.52 5.87 -6.73
C HIS A 75 10.50 4.73 -6.91
N ALA A 76 9.23 5.05 -6.72
CA ALA A 76 8.16 4.10 -7.01
C ALA A 76 8.22 3.66 -8.48
N ARG A 77 8.29 2.35 -8.72
CA ARG A 77 8.52 1.75 -10.04
C ARG A 77 7.38 2.01 -11.03
N TYR A 78 6.18 2.26 -10.53
CA TYR A 78 4.97 2.37 -11.35
C TYR A 78 4.34 3.76 -11.27
N ASN A 79 3.90 4.25 -12.44
CA ASN A 79 3.14 5.50 -12.55
C ASN A 79 1.76 5.38 -11.87
N ALA A 80 1.15 6.53 -11.57
CA ALA A 80 -0.19 6.61 -10.99
C ALA A 80 -1.22 5.85 -11.82
N PHE A 81 -1.17 6.05 -13.13
CA PHE A 81 -2.08 5.42 -14.09
C PHE A 81 -1.94 3.89 -14.09
N THR A 82 -0.72 3.36 -14.17
CA THR A 82 -0.47 1.91 -14.15
C THR A 82 -0.95 1.25 -12.87
N ASN A 83 -0.72 1.92 -11.73
CA ASN A 83 -1.19 1.43 -10.44
C ASN A 83 -2.73 1.44 -10.34
N ALA A 84 -3.38 2.51 -10.81
CA ALA A 84 -4.83 2.60 -10.85
C ALA A 84 -5.45 1.56 -11.78
N ALA A 85 -4.86 1.35 -12.96
CA ALA A 85 -5.31 0.33 -13.92
C ALA A 85 -5.18 -1.08 -13.36
N ALA A 86 -4.04 -1.42 -12.76
CA ALA A 86 -3.82 -2.73 -12.12
C ALA A 86 -4.82 -2.98 -10.98
N SER A 87 -5.09 -1.95 -10.17
CA SER A 87 -6.09 -2.01 -9.09
C SER A 87 -7.50 -2.22 -9.63
N GLY A 88 -7.87 -1.51 -10.71
CA GLY A 88 -9.16 -1.68 -11.38
C GLY A 88 -9.34 -3.10 -11.93
N VAL A 89 -8.31 -3.66 -12.58
CA VAL A 89 -8.33 -5.04 -13.10
C VAL A 89 -8.47 -6.05 -11.94
N ALA A 90 -7.75 -5.85 -10.83
CA ALA A 90 -7.86 -6.72 -9.66
C ALA A 90 -9.27 -6.71 -9.06
N CYS A 91 -9.89 -5.52 -8.92
CA CYS A 91 -11.25 -5.38 -8.43
C CYS A 91 -12.28 -6.01 -9.38
N ALA A 92 -12.10 -5.85 -10.70
CA ALA A 92 -12.95 -6.51 -11.69
C ALA A 92 -12.82 -8.03 -11.66
N GLY A 93 -11.61 -8.55 -11.49
CA GLY A 93 -11.37 -9.99 -11.30
C GLY A 93 -12.06 -10.53 -10.04
N PHE A 94 -12.04 -9.77 -8.95
CA PHE A 94 -12.76 -10.12 -7.72
C PHE A 94 -14.29 -10.12 -7.94
N CYS A 95 -14.80 -9.13 -8.67
CA CYS A 95 -16.22 -9.08 -9.06
C CYS A 95 -16.60 -10.32 -9.86
N PHE A 96 -15.79 -10.73 -10.82
CA PHE A 96 -16.00 -11.94 -11.63
C PHE A 96 -16.03 -13.21 -10.75
N LEU A 97 -15.11 -13.35 -9.79
CA LEU A 97 -15.08 -14.46 -8.84
C LEU A 97 -16.35 -14.52 -7.97
N ASN A 98 -16.95 -13.38 -7.68
CA ASN A 98 -18.23 -13.28 -6.97
C ASN A 98 -19.46 -13.41 -7.89
N LYS A 99 -19.28 -14.00 -9.07
CA LYS A 99 -20.32 -14.23 -10.07
C LYS A 99 -20.95 -12.96 -10.65
N GLY A 100 -20.19 -11.84 -10.64
CA GLY A 100 -20.60 -10.61 -11.32
C GLY A 100 -20.60 -10.80 -12.83
N GLY A 101 -21.60 -10.20 -13.49
CA GLY A 101 -21.70 -10.19 -14.95
C GLY A 101 -20.61 -9.34 -15.61
N TRP A 102 -20.42 -9.50 -16.91
CA TRP A 102 -19.41 -8.73 -17.68
C TRP A 102 -19.60 -7.21 -17.55
N VAL A 103 -20.85 -6.76 -17.56
CA VAL A 103 -21.21 -5.33 -17.38
C VAL A 103 -20.79 -4.82 -16.00
N GLU A 104 -21.04 -5.61 -14.96
CA GLU A 104 -20.61 -5.28 -13.61
C GLU A 104 -19.11 -5.24 -13.47
N CYS A 105 -18.39 -6.21 -14.04
CA CYS A 105 -16.93 -6.26 -14.01
C CYS A 105 -16.30 -5.02 -14.67
N LEU A 106 -16.82 -4.59 -15.83
CA LEU A 106 -16.36 -3.39 -16.51
C LEU A 106 -16.67 -2.12 -15.71
N THR A 107 -17.85 -2.05 -15.11
CA THR A 107 -18.24 -0.93 -14.24
C THR A 107 -17.35 -0.85 -13.01
N VAL A 108 -17.07 -1.97 -12.36
CA VAL A 108 -16.16 -2.08 -11.22
C VAL A 108 -14.75 -1.65 -11.61
N LEU A 109 -14.26 -2.07 -12.78
CA LEU A 109 -12.95 -1.68 -13.28
C LEU A 109 -12.82 -0.16 -13.34
N VAL A 110 -13.81 0.52 -13.95
CA VAL A 110 -13.80 1.98 -14.08
C VAL A 110 -13.94 2.67 -12.72
N ALA A 111 -14.84 2.22 -11.88
CA ALA A 111 -15.08 2.79 -10.55
C ALA A 111 -13.84 2.65 -9.64
N ALA A 112 -13.24 1.47 -9.58
CA ALA A 112 -12.02 1.23 -8.81
C ALA A 112 -10.81 1.98 -9.36
N PHE A 113 -10.69 2.10 -10.70
CA PHE A 113 -9.66 2.91 -11.33
C PHE A 113 -9.76 4.38 -10.88
N LEU A 114 -10.95 4.97 -10.95
CA LEU A 114 -11.18 6.36 -10.52
C LEU A 114 -10.89 6.54 -9.04
N GLY A 115 -11.39 5.65 -8.19
CA GLY A 115 -11.14 5.69 -6.74
C GLY A 115 -9.65 5.61 -6.40
N GLN A 116 -8.92 4.69 -7.04
CA GLN A 116 -7.48 4.54 -6.82
C GLN A 116 -6.67 5.73 -7.38
N PHE A 117 -7.10 6.28 -8.50
CA PHE A 117 -6.47 7.48 -9.06
C PHE A 117 -6.61 8.69 -8.11
N VAL A 118 -7.82 8.93 -7.60
CA VAL A 118 -8.09 9.98 -6.60
C VAL A 118 -7.28 9.75 -5.33
N ARG A 119 -7.24 8.50 -4.84
CA ARG A 119 -6.44 8.13 -3.67
C ARG A 119 -4.99 8.55 -3.81
N ARG A 120 -4.39 8.27 -4.94
CA ARG A 120 -2.99 8.61 -5.17
C ARG A 120 -2.78 10.13 -5.20
N GLN A 121 -3.65 10.86 -5.89
CA GLN A 121 -3.61 12.33 -5.94
C GLN A 121 -3.70 12.96 -4.55
N MET A 122 -4.59 12.44 -3.70
CA MET A 122 -4.75 12.95 -2.34
C MET A 122 -3.53 12.64 -1.46
N LEU A 123 -2.97 11.43 -1.58
CA LEU A 123 -1.75 11.05 -0.84
C LEU A 123 -0.53 11.86 -1.28
N GLU A 124 -0.40 12.20 -2.56
CA GLU A 124 0.65 13.09 -3.08
C GLU A 124 0.51 14.51 -2.53
N ARG A 125 -0.71 14.95 -2.23
CA ARG A 125 -1.01 16.26 -1.62
C ARG A 125 -0.95 16.25 -0.08
N HIS A 126 -0.46 15.18 0.53
CA HIS A 126 -0.29 15.03 1.99
C HIS A 126 -1.58 15.08 2.84
N TYR A 127 -2.73 14.74 2.26
CA TYR A 127 -3.95 14.60 3.04
C TYR A 127 -3.85 13.44 4.04
N GLN A 128 -4.58 13.55 5.16
CA GLN A 128 -4.64 12.50 6.16
C GLN A 128 -5.16 11.18 5.57
N HIS A 129 -4.58 10.07 5.99
CA HIS A 129 -4.84 8.75 5.43
C HIS A 129 -6.30 8.33 5.56
N PHE A 130 -6.91 8.52 6.74
CA PHE A 130 -8.31 8.20 6.99
C PHE A 130 -9.28 9.04 6.14
N PHE A 131 -9.02 10.34 6.05
CA PHE A 131 -9.82 11.23 5.20
C PHE A 131 -9.74 10.80 3.72
N THR A 132 -8.56 10.45 3.25
CA THR A 132 -8.35 9.93 1.89
C THR A 132 -9.16 8.66 1.65
N TRP A 133 -9.19 7.73 2.61
CA TRP A 133 -9.99 6.51 2.50
C TRP A 133 -11.49 6.79 2.38
N MET A 134 -12.01 7.70 3.22
CA MET A 134 -13.42 8.09 3.17
C MET A 134 -13.79 8.67 1.79
N VAL A 135 -13.02 9.64 1.32
CA VAL A 135 -13.27 10.29 0.02
C VAL A 135 -13.19 9.28 -1.13
N CYS A 136 -12.18 8.42 -1.14
CA CYS A 136 -12.01 7.42 -2.21
C CYS A 136 -13.14 6.38 -2.20
N GLY A 137 -13.61 5.97 -1.03
CA GLY A 137 -14.77 5.08 -0.90
C GLY A 137 -16.02 5.71 -1.48
N VAL A 138 -16.29 6.96 -1.14
CA VAL A 138 -17.44 7.71 -1.69
C VAL A 138 -17.32 7.87 -3.21
N VAL A 139 -16.15 8.25 -3.72
CA VAL A 139 -15.92 8.44 -5.16
C VAL A 139 -16.12 7.12 -5.92
N ALA A 140 -15.54 6.02 -5.44
CA ALA A 140 -15.67 4.73 -6.11
C ALA A 140 -17.13 4.22 -6.09
N SER A 141 -17.82 4.34 -4.95
CA SER A 141 -19.22 3.93 -4.82
C SER A 141 -20.15 4.79 -5.68
N ALA A 142 -19.95 6.12 -5.67
CA ALA A 142 -20.74 7.04 -6.47
C ALA A 142 -20.51 6.82 -7.98
N ALA A 143 -19.26 6.60 -8.40
CA ALA A 143 -18.95 6.27 -9.79
C ALA A 143 -19.60 4.96 -10.23
N TYR A 144 -19.52 3.91 -9.38
CA TYR A 144 -20.15 2.64 -9.66
C TYR A 144 -21.67 2.79 -9.80
N MET A 145 -22.32 3.41 -8.81
CA MET A 145 -23.77 3.60 -8.84
C MET A 145 -24.23 4.49 -9.99
N GLY A 146 -23.50 5.55 -10.29
CA GLY A 146 -23.78 6.44 -11.42
C GLY A 146 -23.74 5.69 -12.77
N ILE A 147 -22.69 4.88 -13.00
CA ILE A 147 -22.57 4.09 -14.23
C ILE A 147 -23.68 3.03 -14.32
N VAL A 148 -23.92 2.30 -13.22
CA VAL A 148 -25.01 1.29 -13.20
C VAL A 148 -26.36 1.93 -13.47
N SER A 149 -26.67 3.05 -12.81
CA SER A 149 -27.92 3.78 -13.04
C SER A 149 -28.09 4.21 -14.50
N LEU A 150 -27.02 4.69 -15.13
CA LEU A 150 -27.01 5.03 -16.55
C LEU A 150 -27.23 3.82 -17.45
N LEU A 151 -26.61 2.68 -17.12
CA LEU A 151 -26.76 1.44 -17.88
C LEU A 151 -28.15 0.80 -17.71
N GLN A 152 -28.77 0.98 -16.54
CA GLN A 152 -30.16 0.56 -16.31
C GLN A 152 -31.17 1.34 -17.18
N THR A 153 -30.95 2.65 -17.37
CA THR A 153 -31.82 3.45 -18.27
C THR A 153 -31.73 3.00 -19.72
N THR A 154 -30.61 2.38 -20.11
CA THR A 154 -30.44 1.82 -21.46
C THR A 154 -30.86 0.34 -21.57
N GLY A 155 -31.32 -0.28 -20.49
CA GLY A 155 -31.76 -1.69 -20.47
C GLY A 155 -30.61 -2.72 -20.57
N ILE A 156 -29.36 -2.28 -20.42
CA ILE A 156 -28.17 -3.14 -20.54
C ILE A 156 -27.83 -3.83 -19.22
N ALA A 157 -28.15 -3.19 -18.08
CA ALA A 157 -27.86 -3.69 -16.74
C ALA A 157 -29.18 -4.13 -16.07
N GLU A 158 -29.41 -5.42 -16.00
CA GLU A 158 -30.54 -6.03 -15.27
C GLU A 158 -29.98 -6.85 -14.10
N GLY A 159 -30.52 -6.70 -12.88
CA GLY A 159 -30.19 -7.56 -11.76
C GLY A 159 -29.76 -6.85 -10.46
N ASN A 160 -29.27 -7.65 -9.51
CA ASN A 160 -28.84 -7.18 -8.19
C ASN A 160 -27.34 -6.85 -8.21
N HIS A 161 -27.02 -5.56 -8.09
CA HIS A 161 -25.65 -5.02 -8.24
C HIS A 161 -24.89 -4.90 -6.90
N GLN A 162 -25.32 -5.55 -5.82
CA GLN A 162 -24.70 -5.44 -4.50
C GLN A 162 -23.25 -5.96 -4.48
N GLY A 163 -22.97 -7.05 -5.19
CA GLY A 163 -21.61 -7.61 -5.30
C GLY A 163 -20.62 -6.67 -5.98
N GLY A 164 -21.09 -5.89 -6.94
CA GLY A 164 -20.27 -4.92 -7.65
C GLY A 164 -19.83 -3.75 -6.79
N ILE A 165 -20.69 -3.22 -5.92
CA ILE A 165 -20.33 -2.12 -5.00
C ILE A 165 -19.18 -2.54 -4.08
N ILE A 166 -19.30 -3.73 -3.46
CA ILE A 166 -18.25 -4.26 -2.58
C ILE A 166 -16.95 -4.43 -3.35
N SER A 167 -17.01 -4.95 -4.56
CA SER A 167 -15.83 -5.14 -5.42
C SER A 167 -15.21 -3.82 -5.84
N ALA A 168 -16.00 -2.77 -6.07
CA ALA A 168 -15.51 -1.45 -6.48
C ALA A 168 -14.68 -0.74 -5.38
N ILE A 169 -14.93 -1.03 -4.10
CA ILE A 169 -14.19 -0.44 -2.96
C ILE A 169 -13.09 -1.35 -2.42
N LEU A 170 -12.91 -2.54 -2.98
CA LEU A 170 -11.95 -3.54 -2.50
C LEU A 170 -10.50 -3.02 -2.46
N PHE A 171 -10.13 -2.09 -3.36
CA PHE A 171 -8.80 -1.50 -3.38
C PHE A 171 -8.47 -0.68 -2.11
N LEU A 172 -9.43 -0.33 -1.28
CA LEU A 172 -9.23 0.33 0.00
C LEU A 172 -8.72 -0.63 1.09
N ILE A 173 -9.00 -1.92 0.95
CA ILE A 173 -8.56 -2.91 1.94
C ILE A 173 -7.02 -3.01 1.89
N PRO A 174 -6.34 -2.80 3.03
CA PRO A 174 -4.89 -2.88 3.10
C PRO A 174 -4.43 -4.35 3.08
N GLY A 175 -4.41 -4.96 1.90
CA GLY A 175 -4.13 -6.38 1.74
C GLY A 175 -2.79 -6.83 2.33
N PHE A 176 -1.73 -6.04 2.14
CA PHE A 176 -0.40 -6.39 2.66
C PHE A 176 -0.35 -6.45 4.20
N PRO A 177 -0.81 -5.43 4.96
CA PRO A 177 -0.91 -5.53 6.42
C PRO A 177 -1.81 -6.66 6.90
N LEU A 178 -2.91 -6.92 6.19
CA LEU A 178 -3.82 -8.02 6.54
C LEU A 178 -3.13 -9.38 6.40
N PHE A 179 -2.41 -9.60 5.30
CA PHE A 179 -1.65 -10.84 5.10
C PHE A 179 -0.52 -10.99 6.12
N SER A 180 0.22 -9.92 6.43
CA SER A 180 1.28 -9.97 7.43
C SER A 180 0.73 -10.35 8.81
N ALA A 181 -0.39 -9.76 9.22
CA ALA A 181 -1.03 -10.07 10.50
C ALA A 181 -1.63 -11.49 10.57
N LEU A 182 -1.82 -12.17 9.44
CA LEU A 182 -2.33 -13.54 9.40
C LEU A 182 -1.20 -14.58 9.48
N ILE A 183 0.04 -14.19 9.12
CA ILE A 183 1.20 -15.08 9.07
C ILE A 183 1.99 -15.02 10.39
N ASP A 184 1.92 -13.92 11.13
CA ASP A 184 2.50 -13.75 12.47
C ASP A 184 1.67 -14.46 13.55
#